data_9d03ad35b55000d4cf5b357ed9b1ba74
#
_entry.id   9d03ad35b55000d4cf5b357ed9b1ba74
#
_cell.length_a   1.000
_cell.length_b   1.000
_cell.length_c   1.000
_cell.angle_alpha   90.00
_cell.angle_beta   90.00
_cell.angle_gamma   90.00
#
_symmetry.space_group_name_H-M   'P 1'
#
loop_
_entity.id
_entity.type
_entity.pdbx_description
1 polymer ?
#
loop_
_entity_poly.entity_id
_entity_poly.type
_entity_poly.pdbx_seq_one_letter_code
_entity_poly.pdbx_strand_id
1 'polypeptide(L)'
;MVCQLTPAQEARMYEILRGIADDPHALEMQQFIQHGTVTTYEHCLRVTRIAYWLNLHWHCHADEVSLVRGAFLHDFYLYDWHNCSNITHWHGFKHPLIARYNADAVFQLNNKERNIIQT
;
A
#
# COMPACT_ATOMS: atom_id res chain seq x y z
N MET A 1 14.06 -16.37 0.96
CA MET A 1 13.64 -15.95 2.30
C MET A 1 12.12 -15.86 2.34
N VAL A 2 11.51 -16.43 3.38
CA VAL A 2 10.06 -16.37 3.54
C VAL A 2 9.72 -15.31 4.58
N CYS A 3 9.09 -14.23 4.13
CA CYS A 3 8.64 -13.15 5.00
C CYS A 3 7.24 -13.48 5.51
N GLN A 4 7.18 -14.38 6.50
CA GLN A 4 5.91 -14.88 7.01
C GLN A 4 5.65 -14.36 8.41
N LEU A 5 4.52 -13.65 8.56
CA LEU A 5 4.07 -13.16 9.86
C LEU A 5 3.44 -14.30 10.66
N THR A 6 3.60 -14.25 11.97
CA THR A 6 2.83 -15.13 12.86
C THR A 6 1.35 -14.74 12.81
N PRO A 7 0.44 -15.65 13.22
CA PRO A 7 -0.99 -15.28 13.28
C PRO A 7 -1.27 -14.03 14.11
N ALA A 8 -0.56 -13.84 15.23
CA ALA A 8 -0.74 -12.65 16.07
C ALA A 8 -0.24 -11.38 15.37
N GLN A 9 0.88 -11.47 14.66
CA GLN A 9 1.42 -10.33 13.90
C GLN A 9 0.50 -9.97 12.74
N GLU A 10 -0.03 -10.96 12.03
CA GLU A 10 -0.97 -10.72 10.93
C GLU A 10 -2.26 -10.06 11.45
N ALA A 11 -2.78 -10.52 12.58
CA ALA A 11 -3.95 -9.93 13.21
C ALA A 11 -3.70 -8.47 13.57
N ARG A 12 -2.52 -8.15 14.08
CA ARG A 12 -2.14 -6.76 14.40
C ARG A 12 -2.06 -5.91 13.15
N MET A 13 -1.50 -6.44 12.07
CA MET A 13 -1.42 -5.73 10.79
C MET A 13 -2.82 -5.36 10.28
N TYR A 14 -3.75 -6.32 10.30
CA TYR A 14 -5.12 -6.06 9.86
C TYR A 14 -5.87 -5.12 10.80
N GLU A 15 -5.56 -5.15 12.09
CA GLU A 15 -6.12 -4.17 13.03
C GLU A 15 -5.72 -2.75 12.66
N ILE A 16 -4.44 -2.55 12.31
CA ILE A 16 -3.95 -1.24 11.87
C ILE A 16 -4.64 -0.82 10.56
N LEU A 17 -4.89 -1.77 9.67
CA LEU A 17 -5.50 -1.50 8.36
C LEU A 17 -7.02 -1.37 8.43
N ARG A 18 -7.62 -1.54 9.61
CA ARG A 18 -9.07 -1.38 9.76
C ARG A 18 -9.49 0.03 9.35
N GLY A 19 -10.52 0.13 8.52
CA GLY A 19 -10.97 1.42 7.99
C GLY A 19 -10.20 1.89 6.77
N ILE A 20 -9.12 1.19 6.40
CA ILE A 20 -8.33 1.51 5.21
C ILE A 20 -8.47 0.39 4.19
N ALA A 21 -8.07 -0.82 4.53
CA ALA A 21 -8.13 -1.95 3.59
C ALA A 21 -9.57 -2.37 3.28
N ASP A 22 -10.49 -2.13 4.19
CA ASP A 22 -11.91 -2.43 4.02
C ASP A 22 -12.73 -1.24 3.52
N ASP A 23 -12.10 -0.09 3.28
CA ASP A 23 -12.77 1.07 2.69
C ASP A 23 -13.16 0.76 1.24
N PRO A 24 -14.36 1.19 0.78
CA PRO A 24 -14.77 0.93 -0.60
C PRO A 24 -13.79 1.41 -1.66
N HIS A 25 -13.10 2.53 -1.43
CA HIS A 25 -12.11 3.04 -2.38
C HIS A 25 -10.90 2.10 -2.47
N ALA A 26 -10.45 1.56 -1.32
CA ALA A 26 -9.36 0.60 -1.33
C ALA A 26 -9.77 -0.71 -2.01
N LEU A 27 -11.00 -1.16 -1.78
CA LEU A 27 -11.50 -2.40 -2.39
C LEU A 27 -11.61 -2.29 -3.91
N GLU A 28 -11.73 -1.09 -4.46
CA GLU A 28 -11.69 -0.89 -5.91
C GLU A 28 -10.39 -1.36 -6.53
N MET A 29 -9.29 -1.36 -5.78
CA MET A 29 -8.01 -1.86 -6.28
C MET A 29 -8.03 -3.35 -6.65
N GLN A 30 -9.05 -4.08 -6.22
CA GLN A 30 -9.25 -5.48 -6.62
C GLN A 30 -9.67 -5.62 -8.09
N GLN A 31 -10.09 -4.53 -8.72
CA GLN A 31 -10.52 -4.51 -10.11
C GLN A 31 -9.37 -4.26 -11.09
N PHE A 32 -8.20 -3.89 -10.59
CA PHE A 32 -7.06 -3.50 -11.43
C PHE A 32 -5.91 -4.49 -11.26
N ILE A 33 -5.36 -4.94 -12.38
CA ILE A 33 -4.25 -5.90 -12.39
C ILE A 33 -2.94 -5.14 -12.27
N GLN A 34 -2.11 -5.55 -11.30
CA GLN A 34 -0.78 -5.01 -11.11
C GLN A 34 0.26 -5.80 -11.92
N HIS A 35 0.27 -7.12 -11.74
CA HIS A 35 1.19 -8.02 -12.44
C HIS A 35 0.48 -9.34 -12.70
N GLY A 36 0.45 -9.79 -13.95
CA GLY A 36 -0.14 -11.08 -14.30
C GLY A 36 -1.57 -11.21 -13.81
N THR A 37 -1.82 -12.06 -12.82
CA THR A 37 -3.13 -12.23 -12.19
C THR A 37 -3.26 -11.52 -10.85
N VAL A 38 -2.20 -10.86 -10.39
CA VAL A 38 -2.18 -10.18 -9.08
C VAL A 38 -2.82 -8.80 -9.21
N THR A 39 -3.84 -8.54 -8.43
CA THR A 39 -4.51 -7.25 -8.40
C THR A 39 -3.65 -6.22 -7.65
N THR A 40 -3.93 -4.95 -7.86
CA THR A 40 -3.28 -3.87 -7.12
C THR A 40 -3.51 -4.03 -5.61
N TYR A 41 -4.71 -4.44 -5.20
CA TYR A 41 -5.04 -4.69 -3.81
C TYR A 41 -4.15 -5.79 -3.20
N GLU A 42 -4.03 -6.93 -3.89
CA GLU A 42 -3.19 -8.03 -3.43
C GLU A 42 -1.71 -7.62 -3.35
N HIS A 43 -1.25 -6.84 -4.33
CA HIS A 43 0.13 -6.33 -4.34
C HIS A 43 0.38 -5.45 -3.12
N CYS A 44 -0.53 -4.53 -2.82
CA CYS A 44 -0.40 -3.65 -1.66
C CYS A 44 -0.36 -4.44 -0.36
N LEU A 45 -1.17 -5.49 -0.21
CA LEU A 45 -1.13 -6.35 0.97
C LEU A 45 0.19 -7.10 1.08
N ARG A 46 0.72 -7.60 -0.03
CA ARG A 46 2.02 -8.31 -0.03
C ARG A 46 3.15 -7.40 0.41
N VAL A 47 3.20 -6.20 -0.14
CA VAL A 47 4.22 -5.21 0.23
C VAL A 47 4.10 -4.83 1.70
N THR A 48 2.88 -4.69 2.18
CA THR A 48 2.63 -4.37 3.59
C THR A 48 3.16 -5.48 4.51
N ARG A 49 2.90 -6.75 4.18
CA ARG A 49 3.40 -7.88 4.96
C ARG A 49 4.92 -7.91 5.00
N ILE A 50 5.56 -7.70 3.87
CA ILE A 50 7.02 -7.68 3.79
C ILE A 50 7.59 -6.53 4.61
N ALA A 51 7.03 -5.34 4.47
CA ALA A 51 7.50 -4.15 5.19
C ALA A 51 7.34 -4.34 6.70
N TYR A 52 6.21 -4.87 7.14
CA TYR A 52 5.96 -5.12 8.55
C TYR A 52 6.91 -6.17 9.11
N TRP A 53 7.10 -7.27 8.37
CA TRP A 53 8.03 -8.33 8.75
C TRP A 53 9.46 -7.80 8.91
N LEU A 54 9.93 -6.99 7.96
CA LEU A 54 11.26 -6.39 8.01
C LEU A 54 11.42 -5.48 9.23
N ASN A 55 10.41 -4.66 9.51
CA ASN A 55 10.45 -3.78 10.67
C ASN A 55 10.57 -4.56 11.98
N LEU A 56 9.85 -5.67 12.10
CA LEU A 56 9.87 -6.50 13.29
C LEU A 56 11.18 -7.28 13.44
N HIS A 57 11.69 -7.86 12.36
CA HIS A 57 12.82 -8.78 12.42
C HIS A 57 14.18 -8.07 12.36
N TRP A 58 14.25 -6.95 11.67
CA TRP A 58 15.50 -6.19 11.56
C TRP A 58 15.56 -4.99 12.49
N HIS A 59 14.57 -4.84 13.37
CA HIS A 59 14.51 -3.78 14.38
C HIS A 59 14.75 -2.40 13.76
N CYS A 60 14.04 -2.11 12.67
CA CYS A 60 14.18 -0.83 11.97
C CYS A 60 13.61 0.34 12.77
N HIS A 61 12.86 0.07 13.84
CA HIS A 61 12.28 1.08 14.74
C HIS A 61 11.36 2.09 14.05
N ALA A 62 10.83 1.74 12.88
CA ALA A 62 9.84 2.57 12.23
C ALA A 62 8.52 2.55 13.02
N ASP A 63 7.79 3.66 12.98
CA ASP A 63 6.47 3.73 13.60
C ASP A 63 5.55 2.70 12.94
N GLU A 64 5.10 1.74 13.74
CA GLU A 64 4.35 0.58 13.27
C GLU A 64 3.10 0.97 12.48
N VAL A 65 2.30 1.89 13.02
CA VAL A 65 1.05 2.30 12.40
C VAL A 65 1.31 3.02 11.09
N SER A 66 2.22 3.99 11.09
CA SER A 66 2.54 4.75 9.87
C SER A 66 3.17 3.88 8.80
N LEU A 67 4.03 2.92 9.20
CA LEU A 67 4.66 2.00 8.26
C LEU A 67 3.62 1.13 7.55
N VAL A 68 2.73 0.51 8.31
CA VAL A 68 1.70 -0.39 7.75
C VAL A 68 0.74 0.39 6.85
N ARG A 69 0.24 1.53 7.31
CA ARG A 69 -0.67 2.35 6.52
C ARG A 69 -0.01 2.88 5.26
N GLY A 70 1.20 3.42 5.40
CA GLY A 70 1.94 3.95 4.26
C GLY A 70 2.29 2.88 3.24
N ALA A 71 2.71 1.70 3.69
CA ALA A 71 3.03 0.59 2.80
C ALA A 71 1.81 0.13 2.01
N PHE A 72 0.65 0.02 2.67
CA PHE A 72 -0.58 -0.38 1.98
C PHE A 72 -1.01 0.65 0.94
N LEU A 73 -0.80 1.93 1.22
CA LEU A 73 -1.26 3.01 0.35
C LEU A 73 -0.22 3.47 -0.67
N HIS A 74 0.97 2.85 -0.71
CA HIS A 74 2.04 3.32 -1.59
C HIS A 74 1.71 3.24 -3.08
N ASP A 75 0.83 2.33 -3.46
CA ASP A 75 0.35 2.17 -4.84
C ASP A 75 -1.17 2.41 -4.93
N PHE A 76 -1.67 3.37 -4.16
CA PHE A 76 -3.10 3.64 -4.10
C PHE A 76 -3.55 4.47 -5.31
N TYR A 77 -3.70 3.80 -6.44
CA TYR A 77 -4.28 4.39 -7.64
C TYR A 77 -5.46 3.54 -8.11
N LEU A 78 -6.51 4.24 -8.57
CA LEU A 78 -7.81 3.65 -8.84
C LEU A 78 -8.09 3.62 -10.34
N TYR A 79 -7.11 3.17 -11.14
CA TYR A 79 -7.24 3.01 -12.58
C TYR A 79 -6.31 1.90 -13.07
N ASP A 80 -6.62 1.36 -14.25
CA ASP A 80 -5.75 0.36 -14.87
C ASP A 80 -4.66 1.07 -15.67
N TRP A 81 -3.51 1.29 -15.04
CA TRP A 81 -2.41 2.04 -15.67
C TRP A 81 -1.80 1.28 -16.85
N HIS A 82 -2.03 -0.03 -16.95
CA HIS A 82 -1.55 -0.81 -18.10
C HIS A 82 -2.31 -0.46 -19.37
N ASN A 83 -3.56 -0.01 -19.26
CA ASN A 83 -4.42 0.31 -20.38
C ASN A 83 -4.54 1.80 -20.67
N CYS A 84 -3.92 2.65 -19.85
CA CYS A 84 -3.98 4.10 -19.98
C CYS A 84 -2.73 4.60 -20.72
N SER A 85 -2.77 4.63 -22.05
CA SER A 85 -1.60 5.00 -22.86
C SER A 85 -1.07 6.40 -22.54
N ASN A 86 -1.95 7.33 -22.22
CA ASN A 86 -1.56 8.71 -21.85
C ASN A 86 -0.86 8.79 -20.52
N ILE A 87 -1.13 7.85 -19.62
CA ILE A 87 -0.60 7.84 -18.26
C ILE A 87 0.60 6.91 -18.17
N THR A 88 0.58 5.81 -18.92
CA THR A 88 1.60 4.76 -18.87
C THR A 88 3.01 5.30 -19.07
N HIS A 89 3.16 6.25 -20.01
CA HIS A 89 4.45 6.87 -20.30
C HIS A 89 5.07 7.55 -19.07
N TRP A 90 4.25 8.18 -18.24
CA TRP A 90 4.69 8.93 -17.08
C TRP A 90 4.51 8.19 -15.75
N HIS A 91 3.92 7.01 -15.78
CA HIS A 91 3.55 6.29 -14.56
C HIS A 91 4.74 6.03 -13.65
N GLY A 92 5.87 5.60 -14.23
CA GLY A 92 7.07 5.29 -13.46
C GLY A 92 7.62 6.47 -12.65
N PHE A 93 7.35 7.70 -13.10
CA PHE A 93 7.80 8.91 -12.41
C PHE A 93 6.77 9.49 -11.46
N LYS A 94 5.48 9.32 -11.78
CA LYS A 94 4.41 10.02 -11.09
C LYS A 94 3.55 9.16 -10.17
N HIS A 95 3.66 7.82 -10.25
CA HIS A 95 2.76 6.99 -9.46
C HIS A 95 2.84 7.20 -7.95
N PRO A 96 4.00 7.49 -7.32
CA PRO A 96 4.01 7.78 -5.89
C PRO A 96 3.23 9.04 -5.55
N LEU A 97 3.30 10.07 -6.40
CA LEU A 97 2.53 11.30 -6.19
C LEU A 97 1.05 11.07 -6.41
N ILE A 98 0.68 10.26 -7.39
CA ILE A 98 -0.72 9.90 -7.65
C ILE A 98 -1.27 9.12 -6.46
N ALA A 99 -0.53 8.15 -5.95
CA ALA A 99 -0.93 7.37 -4.79
C ALA A 99 -1.14 8.26 -3.57
N ARG A 100 -0.20 9.18 -3.30
CA ARG A 100 -0.33 10.12 -2.19
C ARG A 100 -1.56 11.02 -2.35
N TYR A 101 -1.76 11.56 -3.54
CA TYR A 101 -2.91 12.44 -3.82
C TYR A 101 -4.22 11.68 -3.58
N ASN A 102 -4.33 10.47 -4.11
CA ASN A 102 -5.55 9.66 -3.95
C ASN A 102 -5.77 9.29 -2.49
N ALA A 103 -4.72 8.92 -1.77
CA ALA A 103 -4.83 8.54 -0.37
C ALA A 103 -5.20 9.73 0.51
N ASP A 104 -4.63 10.92 0.24
CA ASP A 104 -4.98 12.15 0.96
C ASP A 104 -6.44 12.54 0.73
N ALA A 105 -6.99 12.25 -0.44
CA ALA A 105 -8.38 12.58 -0.76
C ALA A 105 -9.38 11.71 0.00
N VAL A 106 -8.99 10.51 0.41
CA VAL A 106 -9.89 9.53 1.04
C VAL A 106 -9.62 9.39 2.54
N PHE A 107 -8.36 9.43 2.95
CA PHE A 107 -7.96 9.15 4.32
C PHE A 107 -7.21 10.35 4.92
N GLN A 108 -7.24 10.45 6.26
CA GLN A 108 -6.39 11.40 6.96
C GLN A 108 -5.02 10.79 7.17
N LEU A 109 -4.01 11.37 6.53
CA LEU A 109 -2.64 10.89 6.60
C LEU A 109 -1.78 11.82 7.46
N ASN A 110 -0.83 11.24 8.20
CA ASN A 110 0.21 12.03 8.85
C ASN A 110 1.40 12.20 7.90
N ASN A 111 2.37 13.03 8.29
CA ASN A 111 3.53 13.32 7.45
C ASN A 111 4.41 12.09 7.19
N LYS A 112 4.51 11.19 8.17
CA LYS A 112 5.28 9.95 8.01
C LYS A 112 4.66 9.07 6.94
N GLU A 113 3.33 8.94 6.96
CA GLU A 113 2.60 8.14 5.97
C GLU A 113 2.75 8.72 4.57
N ARG A 114 2.62 10.04 4.43
CA ARG A 114 2.85 10.71 3.14
C ARG A 114 4.24 10.46 2.60
N ASN A 115 5.24 10.53 3.46
CA ASN A 115 6.63 10.30 3.06
C ASN A 115 6.84 8.85 2.60
N ILE A 116 6.26 7.89 3.30
CA ILE A 116 6.38 6.47 2.93
C ILE A 116 5.73 6.22 1.57
N ILE A 117 4.54 6.77 1.35
CA ILE A 117 3.82 6.60 0.09
C ILE A 117 4.60 7.22 -1.06
N GLN A 118 5.18 8.38 -0.84
CA GLN A 118 5.82 9.17 -1.89
C GLN A 118 7.22 8.65 -2.24
N THR A 119 7.86 7.93 -1.36
CA THR A 119 9.17 7.35 -1.65
C THR A 119 9.06 6.00 -2.31
#